data_a456b75dc3ac5014a55ea2acf40688d4
#
_entry.id   a456b75dc3ac5014a55ea2acf40688d4
#
_cell.length_a   1.000
_cell.length_b   1.000
_cell.length_c   1.000
_cell.angle_alpha   90.00
_cell.angle_beta   90.00
_cell.angle_gamma   90.00
#
_symmetry.space_group_name_H-M   'P 1'
#
loop_
_entity.id
_entity.type
_entity.pdbx_description
1 polymer ?
#
loop_
_entity_poly.entity_id
_entity_poly.type
_entity_poly.pdbx_seq_one_letter_code
_entity_poly.pdbx_strand_id
1 'polypeptide(L)'
;DVQPGSPWSFPTCIVDDLSTGLTVVRVPMPGQKIITMEIGLDAPLGAEPAGLEGLAELVVRTADESTGPHPDAAFAEAMESIGASYDGSAGLAGSHVGVDVPVTRFDAAAELFVELLRTTSLAQTDISRQLDMARASLAQTSQRGSALSGLAAARALWPEGSRSALPTIGTLTSVEKLDAEAAREFWTAHWTLSDAVLVVAGEGVEDLDLSVFEQ
;
A
#
# COMPACT_ATOMS: atom_id res chain seq x y z
N ASP A 1 -11.02 9.68 41.71
CA ASP A 1 -10.67 10.91 40.97
C ASP A 1 -9.88 10.53 39.74
N VAL A 2 -10.42 10.83 38.57
CA VAL A 2 -9.71 10.68 37.30
C VAL A 2 -8.81 11.91 37.19
N GLN A 3 -7.50 11.71 37.23
CA GLN A 3 -6.58 12.81 36.97
C GLN A 3 -6.67 13.19 35.47
N PRO A 4 -6.68 14.51 35.16
CA PRO A 4 -6.57 14.95 33.78
C PRO A 4 -5.29 14.36 33.16
N GLY A 5 -5.39 13.74 32.00
CA GLY A 5 -4.21 13.30 31.23
C GLY A 5 -3.32 14.49 30.88
N SER A 6 -2.04 14.24 30.66
CA SER A 6 -1.12 15.25 30.11
C SER A 6 -1.68 15.77 28.78
N PRO A 7 -1.55 17.08 28.48
CA PRO A 7 -1.92 17.60 27.17
C PRO A 7 -1.17 16.80 26.08
N TRP A 8 -1.93 16.29 25.09
CA TRP A 8 -1.30 15.61 23.95
C TRP A 8 -0.74 16.67 23.00
N SER A 9 0.47 16.41 22.48
CA SER A 9 1.07 17.19 21.40
C SER A 9 1.49 16.25 20.28
N PHE A 10 1.35 16.70 19.03
CA PHE A 10 1.84 15.91 17.89
C PHE A 10 3.37 15.78 17.98
N PRO A 11 3.95 14.59 17.70
CA PRO A 11 5.40 14.43 17.65
C PRO A 11 6.05 15.40 16.65
N THR A 12 7.27 15.88 16.97
CA THR A 12 8.03 16.67 16.02
C THR A 12 8.59 15.74 14.95
N CYS A 13 8.22 15.97 13.69
CA CYS A 13 8.75 15.21 12.56
C CYS A 13 10.12 15.74 12.15
N ILE A 14 11.00 14.84 11.70
CA ILE A 14 12.27 15.14 11.03
C ILE A 14 12.09 14.79 9.58
N VAL A 15 12.44 15.72 8.68
CA VAL A 15 12.27 15.53 7.24
C VAL A 15 13.64 15.56 6.58
N ASP A 16 13.97 14.53 5.83
CA ASP A 16 15.21 14.36 5.09
C ASP A 16 14.88 13.93 3.65
N ASP A 17 15.77 14.26 2.71
CA ASP A 17 15.71 13.76 1.34
C ASP A 17 16.87 12.81 1.09
N LEU A 18 16.58 11.60 0.59
CA LEU A 18 17.60 10.65 0.18
C LEU A 18 18.14 11.00 -1.22
N SER A 19 19.31 10.46 -1.56
CA SER A 19 19.98 10.72 -2.84
C SER A 19 19.16 10.27 -4.06
N THR A 20 18.21 9.35 -3.87
CA THR A 20 17.26 8.87 -4.88
C THR A 20 16.09 9.82 -5.17
N GLY A 21 15.94 10.90 -4.41
CA GLY A 21 14.79 11.81 -4.47
C GLY A 21 13.63 11.39 -3.56
N LEU A 22 13.77 10.28 -2.83
CA LEU A 22 12.77 9.84 -1.84
C LEU A 22 12.80 10.78 -0.64
N THR A 23 11.69 11.43 -0.34
CA THR A 23 11.53 12.21 0.90
C THR A 23 11.21 11.29 2.07
N VAL A 24 11.96 11.42 3.15
CA VAL A 24 11.76 10.64 4.39
C VAL A 24 11.22 11.52 5.49
N VAL A 25 10.14 11.08 6.14
CA VAL A 25 9.56 11.73 7.31
C VAL A 25 9.71 10.79 8.50
N ARG A 26 10.60 11.12 9.44
CA ARG A 26 10.80 10.37 10.67
C ARG A 26 9.89 10.95 11.77
N VAL A 27 9.15 10.08 12.43
CA VAL A 27 8.22 10.43 13.51
C VAL A 27 8.65 9.70 14.80
N PRO A 28 9.52 10.29 15.63
CA PRO A 28 9.94 9.69 16.88
C PRO A 28 8.77 9.50 17.84
N MET A 29 8.53 8.26 18.27
CA MET A 29 7.46 7.90 19.21
C MET A 29 8.05 7.10 20.39
N PRO A 30 8.55 7.78 21.44
CA PRO A 30 9.15 7.10 22.59
C PRO A 30 8.21 6.08 23.23
N GLY A 31 8.69 4.87 23.44
CA GLY A 31 7.91 3.76 24.01
C GLY A 31 7.17 2.91 22.98
N GLN A 32 7.06 3.33 21.71
CA GLN A 32 6.47 2.54 20.65
C GLN A 32 7.49 1.53 20.09
N LYS A 33 7.33 0.25 20.45
CA LYS A 33 8.27 -0.83 20.10
C LYS A 33 8.00 -1.46 18.73
N ILE A 34 7.00 -1.00 18.02
CA ILE A 34 6.74 -1.33 16.62
C ILE A 34 7.19 -0.14 15.79
N ILE A 35 7.97 -0.39 14.76
CA ILE A 35 8.27 0.58 13.71
C ILE A 35 7.27 0.37 12.58
N THR A 36 6.61 1.45 12.18
CA THR A 36 5.84 1.52 10.95
C THR A 36 6.67 2.19 9.87
N MET A 37 6.85 1.53 8.75
CA MET A 37 7.35 2.12 7.50
C MET A 37 6.19 2.20 6.53
N GLU A 38 5.80 3.38 6.07
CA GLU A 38 4.74 3.56 5.08
C GLU A 38 5.23 4.45 3.95
N ILE A 39 5.06 4.01 2.71
CA ILE A 39 5.41 4.78 1.53
C ILE A 39 4.17 5.21 0.76
N GLY A 40 4.07 6.51 0.51
CA GLY A 40 3.09 7.09 -0.40
C GLY A 40 3.65 7.21 -1.81
N LEU A 41 2.95 6.63 -2.79
CA LEU A 41 3.32 6.54 -4.20
C LEU A 41 2.36 7.37 -5.06
N ASP A 42 2.85 8.01 -6.12
CA ASP A 42 2.01 8.67 -7.12
C ASP A 42 1.39 7.64 -8.08
N ALA A 43 0.55 6.81 -7.50
CA ALA A 43 -0.20 5.75 -8.15
C ALA A 43 -1.71 5.89 -7.82
N PRO A 44 -2.35 7.04 -8.18
CA PRO A 44 -3.73 7.28 -7.82
C PRO A 44 -4.70 6.44 -8.65
N LEU A 45 -5.89 6.20 -8.11
CA LEU A 45 -6.99 5.56 -8.86
C LEU A 45 -7.31 6.28 -10.18
N GLY A 46 -7.04 7.58 -10.25
CA GLY A 46 -7.25 8.39 -11.48
C GLY A 46 -6.25 8.10 -12.59
N ALA A 47 -5.14 7.42 -12.32
CA ALA A 47 -4.14 7.00 -13.30
C ALA A 47 -4.50 5.67 -13.99
N GLU A 48 -5.51 4.96 -13.50
CA GLU A 48 -5.97 3.72 -14.13
C GLU A 48 -6.50 3.98 -15.54
N PRO A 49 -6.14 3.17 -16.54
CA PRO A 49 -6.72 3.26 -17.87
C PRO A 49 -8.24 3.06 -17.83
N ALA A 50 -8.99 3.80 -18.64
CA ALA A 50 -10.44 3.69 -18.71
C ALA A 50 -10.89 2.25 -19.03
N GLY A 51 -11.76 1.71 -18.19
CA GLY A 51 -12.26 0.34 -18.29
C GLY A 51 -11.41 -0.69 -17.55
N LEU A 52 -10.31 -0.27 -16.90
CA LEU A 52 -9.45 -1.08 -16.04
C LEU A 52 -9.50 -0.60 -14.57
N GLU A 53 -10.63 -0.04 -14.14
CA GLU A 53 -10.82 0.42 -12.77
C GLU A 53 -10.68 -0.75 -11.79
N GLY A 54 -9.89 -0.57 -10.75
CA GLY A 54 -9.46 -1.59 -9.78
C GLY A 54 -8.01 -2.05 -9.96
N LEU A 55 -7.32 -1.55 -11.00
CA LEU A 55 -5.96 -1.94 -11.33
C LEU A 55 -4.96 -1.52 -10.25
N ALA A 56 -5.05 -0.28 -9.75
CA ALA A 56 -4.18 0.21 -8.68
C ALA A 56 -4.33 -0.61 -7.39
N GLU A 57 -5.56 -0.92 -7.00
CA GLU A 57 -5.85 -1.76 -5.84
C GLU A 57 -5.36 -3.21 -6.04
N LEU A 58 -5.49 -3.75 -7.27
CA LEU A 58 -4.98 -5.08 -7.61
C LEU A 58 -3.46 -5.14 -7.42
N VAL A 59 -2.72 -4.14 -7.89
CA VAL A 59 -1.26 -4.07 -7.72
C VAL A 59 -0.89 -4.02 -6.25
N VAL A 60 -1.51 -3.13 -5.47
CA VAL A 60 -1.27 -3.04 -4.02
C VAL A 60 -1.53 -4.37 -3.31
N ARG A 61 -2.65 -5.04 -3.61
CA ARG A 61 -3.03 -6.31 -2.97
C ARG A 61 -2.19 -7.51 -3.39
N THR A 62 -1.46 -7.39 -4.48
CA THR A 62 -0.62 -8.49 -4.98
C THR A 62 0.86 -8.27 -4.68
N ALA A 63 1.24 -7.06 -4.24
CA ALA A 63 2.65 -6.67 -4.11
C ALA A 63 3.43 -7.54 -3.11
N ASP A 64 2.79 -7.99 -2.03
CA ASP A 64 3.40 -8.81 -0.97
C ASP A 64 3.29 -10.32 -1.18
N GLU A 65 2.75 -10.77 -2.31
CA GLU A 65 2.54 -12.19 -2.56
C GLU A 65 3.84 -12.90 -2.99
N SER A 66 4.63 -12.26 -3.84
CA SER A 66 5.91 -12.80 -4.30
C SER A 66 6.80 -11.71 -4.88
N THR A 67 8.11 -11.89 -4.73
CA THR A 67 9.15 -11.01 -5.28
C THR A 67 10.13 -11.81 -6.13
N GLY A 68 11.01 -11.12 -6.85
CA GLY A 68 12.04 -11.80 -7.65
C GLY A 68 12.94 -12.73 -6.83
N PRO A 69 13.53 -12.27 -5.70
CA PRO A 69 14.34 -13.10 -4.81
C PRO A 69 13.53 -14.12 -3.98
N HIS A 70 12.28 -13.81 -3.62
CA HIS A 70 11.42 -14.67 -2.81
C HIS A 70 10.14 -15.01 -3.59
N PRO A 71 10.17 -16.02 -4.47
CA PRO A 71 9.03 -16.44 -5.28
C PRO A 71 7.98 -17.18 -4.41
N ASP A 72 6.76 -17.21 -4.91
CA ASP A 72 5.62 -17.90 -4.28
C ASP A 72 5.40 -17.45 -2.82
N ALA A 73 5.20 -18.37 -1.90
CA ALA A 73 4.98 -18.07 -0.47
C ALA A 73 6.26 -17.64 0.27
N ALA A 74 7.43 -17.69 -0.34
CA ALA A 74 8.70 -17.44 0.36
C ALA A 74 8.81 -16.00 0.87
N PHE A 75 8.21 -15.01 0.18
CA PHE A 75 8.19 -13.63 0.66
C PHE A 75 7.35 -13.49 1.93
N ALA A 76 6.14 -14.03 1.92
CA ALA A 76 5.28 -14.02 3.11
C ALA A 76 5.92 -14.75 4.30
N GLU A 77 6.56 -15.91 4.06
CA GLU A 77 7.31 -16.66 5.08
C GLU A 77 8.49 -15.83 5.64
N ALA A 78 9.20 -15.08 4.80
CA ALA A 78 10.29 -14.20 5.22
C ALA A 78 9.76 -13.08 6.12
N MET A 79 8.67 -12.40 5.73
CA MET A 79 8.00 -11.37 6.53
C MET A 79 7.50 -11.91 7.88
N GLU A 80 6.80 -13.05 7.87
CA GLU A 80 6.30 -13.69 9.10
C GLU A 80 7.44 -14.08 10.05
N SER A 81 8.57 -14.57 9.53
CA SER A 81 9.72 -15.00 10.33
C SER A 81 10.34 -13.89 11.19
N ILE A 82 10.19 -12.64 10.78
CA ILE A 82 10.66 -11.46 11.51
C ILE A 82 9.53 -10.75 12.27
N GLY A 83 8.30 -11.26 12.17
CA GLY A 83 7.12 -10.67 12.81
C GLY A 83 6.68 -9.38 12.12
N ALA A 84 6.95 -9.23 10.84
CA ALA A 84 6.49 -8.11 10.04
C ALA A 84 5.10 -8.39 9.45
N SER A 85 4.31 -7.33 9.28
CA SER A 85 3.02 -7.38 8.59
C SER A 85 2.97 -6.31 7.51
N TYR A 86 2.40 -6.68 6.36
CA TYR A 86 2.16 -5.77 5.24
C TYR A 86 0.74 -5.19 5.30
N ASP A 87 0.62 -3.93 4.94
CA ASP A 87 -0.66 -3.24 4.71
C ASP A 87 -0.54 -2.30 3.52
N GLY A 88 -1.65 -2.05 2.84
CA GLY A 88 -1.68 -1.11 1.75
C GLY A 88 -3.06 -0.87 1.17
N SER A 89 -3.23 0.25 0.52
CA SER A 89 -4.44 0.56 -0.25
C SER A 89 -4.18 1.57 -1.37
N ALA A 90 -5.03 1.51 -2.40
CA ALA A 90 -5.07 2.53 -3.43
C ALA A 90 -6.12 3.59 -3.13
N GLY A 91 -5.81 4.85 -3.42
CA GLY A 91 -6.66 6.00 -3.15
C GLY A 91 -6.72 6.99 -4.32
N LEU A 92 -7.57 8.01 -4.18
CA LEU A 92 -7.72 9.06 -5.20
C LEU A 92 -6.48 9.98 -5.28
N ALA A 93 -5.75 10.14 -4.19
CA ALA A 93 -4.57 10.98 -4.11
C ALA A 93 -3.26 10.24 -4.41
N GLY A 94 -3.27 8.91 -4.37
CA GLY A 94 -2.11 8.03 -4.54
C GLY A 94 -2.38 6.68 -3.93
N SER A 95 -1.45 5.76 -4.06
CA SER A 95 -1.43 4.49 -3.33
C SER A 95 -0.45 4.56 -2.18
N HIS A 96 -0.70 3.81 -1.12
CA HIS A 96 0.26 3.62 -0.05
C HIS A 96 0.43 2.15 0.27
N VAL A 97 1.63 1.80 0.67
CA VAL A 97 1.99 0.47 1.16
C VAL A 97 2.89 0.62 2.37
N GLY A 98 2.73 -0.25 3.34
CA GLY A 98 3.46 -0.16 4.59
C GLY A 98 3.80 -1.50 5.20
N VAL A 99 4.77 -1.47 6.10
CA VAL A 99 5.21 -2.61 6.90
C VAL A 99 5.33 -2.20 8.35
N ASP A 100 4.68 -2.95 9.23
CA ASP A 100 4.86 -2.88 10.68
C ASP A 100 5.80 -3.99 11.13
N VAL A 101 6.77 -3.66 12.00
CA VAL A 101 7.77 -4.61 12.47
C VAL A 101 8.27 -4.27 13.88
N PRO A 102 8.63 -5.24 14.73
CA PRO A 102 9.32 -4.96 15.99
C PRO A 102 10.63 -4.20 15.76
N VAL A 103 10.91 -3.17 16.57
CA VAL A 103 12.11 -2.33 16.44
C VAL A 103 13.42 -3.13 16.30
N THR A 104 13.51 -4.28 16.95
CA THR A 104 14.69 -5.17 16.91
C THR A 104 14.89 -5.90 15.57
N ARG A 105 13.93 -5.79 14.64
CA ARG A 105 13.94 -6.45 13.33
C ARG A 105 13.84 -5.46 12.17
N PHE A 106 14.04 -4.17 12.47
CA PHE A 106 13.91 -3.08 11.50
C PHE A 106 14.77 -3.31 10.26
N ASP A 107 16.05 -3.60 10.40
CA ASP A 107 16.98 -3.71 9.25
C ASP A 107 16.52 -4.80 8.27
N ALA A 108 16.15 -5.98 8.79
CA ALA A 108 15.64 -7.07 7.94
C ALA A 108 14.31 -6.72 7.27
N ALA A 109 13.44 -5.99 7.97
CA ALA A 109 12.17 -5.54 7.40
C ALA A 109 12.37 -4.44 6.34
N ALA A 110 13.32 -3.54 6.53
CA ALA A 110 13.65 -2.51 5.55
C ALA A 110 14.21 -3.12 4.26
N GLU A 111 15.06 -4.15 4.35
CA GLU A 111 15.55 -4.91 3.19
C GLU A 111 14.40 -5.58 2.43
N LEU A 112 13.50 -6.30 3.12
CA LEU A 112 12.34 -6.93 2.50
C LEU A 112 11.36 -5.90 1.92
N PHE A 113 11.19 -4.75 2.57
CA PHE A 113 10.32 -3.70 2.06
C PHE A 113 10.87 -3.07 0.78
N VAL A 114 12.17 -2.79 0.71
CA VAL A 114 12.83 -2.35 -0.53
C VAL A 114 12.73 -3.40 -1.63
N GLU A 115 12.91 -4.68 -1.28
CA GLU A 115 12.74 -5.79 -2.22
C GLU A 115 11.31 -5.80 -2.80
N LEU A 116 10.28 -5.69 -1.95
CA LEU A 116 8.88 -5.58 -2.39
C LEU A 116 8.69 -4.40 -3.35
N LEU A 117 9.16 -3.22 -2.97
CA LEU A 117 8.97 -2.00 -3.76
C LEU A 117 9.63 -2.08 -5.15
N ARG A 118 10.72 -2.83 -5.28
CA ARG A 118 11.53 -2.87 -6.51
C ARG A 118 11.35 -4.13 -7.35
N THR A 119 10.94 -5.24 -6.74
CA THR A 119 11.01 -6.56 -7.39
C THR A 119 9.76 -7.41 -7.21
N THR A 120 8.62 -6.80 -6.79
CA THR A 120 7.35 -7.54 -6.78
C THR A 120 7.11 -8.20 -8.12
N SER A 121 6.74 -9.48 -8.11
CA SER A 121 6.68 -10.27 -9.34
C SER A 121 5.37 -10.08 -10.11
N LEU A 122 4.29 -9.71 -9.42
CA LEU A 122 2.93 -9.65 -9.95
C LEU A 122 2.64 -10.87 -10.83
N ALA A 123 2.92 -12.06 -10.28
CA ALA A 123 2.83 -13.31 -11.00
C ALA A 123 1.38 -13.59 -11.43
N GLN A 124 1.21 -14.25 -12.60
CA GLN A 124 -0.12 -14.54 -13.13
C GLN A 124 -1.00 -15.34 -12.14
N THR A 125 -0.39 -16.24 -11.37
CA THR A 125 -1.08 -17.04 -10.34
C THR A 125 -1.63 -16.19 -9.22
N ASP A 126 -0.84 -15.24 -8.73
CA ASP A 126 -1.21 -14.34 -7.62
C ASP A 126 -2.27 -13.33 -8.08
N ILE A 127 -2.07 -12.74 -9.24
CA ILE A 127 -3.07 -11.88 -9.89
C ILE A 127 -4.39 -12.63 -10.08
N SER A 128 -4.38 -13.86 -10.59
CA SER A 128 -5.61 -14.63 -10.79
C SER A 128 -6.35 -14.89 -9.47
N ARG A 129 -5.61 -15.22 -8.39
CA ARG A 129 -6.18 -15.41 -7.06
C ARG A 129 -6.78 -14.11 -6.51
N GLN A 130 -6.10 -13.00 -6.62
CA GLN A 130 -6.60 -11.69 -6.18
C GLN A 130 -7.84 -11.25 -6.99
N LEU A 131 -7.88 -11.52 -8.29
CA LEU A 131 -9.07 -11.26 -9.13
C LEU A 131 -10.27 -12.12 -8.72
N ASP A 132 -10.06 -13.39 -8.36
CA ASP A 132 -11.15 -14.25 -7.86
C ASP A 132 -11.69 -13.73 -6.51
N MET A 133 -10.81 -13.26 -5.62
CA MET A 133 -11.21 -12.61 -4.37
C MET A 133 -11.97 -11.30 -4.63
N ALA A 134 -11.53 -10.50 -5.60
CA ALA A 134 -12.22 -9.27 -6.00
C ALA A 134 -13.63 -9.55 -6.53
N ARG A 135 -13.80 -10.54 -7.42
CA ARG A 135 -15.11 -10.98 -7.93
C ARG A 135 -16.03 -11.43 -6.81
N ALA A 136 -15.53 -12.24 -5.87
CA ALA A 136 -16.30 -12.70 -4.72
C ALA A 136 -16.73 -11.54 -3.81
N SER A 137 -15.83 -10.56 -3.56
CA SER A 137 -16.13 -9.37 -2.78
C SER A 137 -17.22 -8.49 -3.44
N LEU A 138 -17.12 -8.28 -4.75
CA LEU A 138 -18.11 -7.51 -5.52
C LEU A 138 -19.48 -8.22 -5.52
N ALA A 139 -19.51 -9.55 -5.67
CA ALA A 139 -20.74 -10.34 -5.59
C ALA A 139 -21.38 -10.22 -4.19
N GLN A 140 -20.58 -10.29 -3.13
CA GLN A 140 -21.06 -10.09 -1.76
C GLN A 140 -21.58 -8.66 -1.53
N THR A 141 -20.90 -7.65 -2.05
CA THR A 141 -21.29 -6.25 -1.96
C THR A 141 -22.67 -6.02 -2.59
N SER A 142 -22.97 -6.69 -3.72
CA SER A 142 -24.25 -6.60 -4.40
C SER A 142 -25.44 -7.16 -3.58
N GLN A 143 -25.19 -7.94 -2.55
CA GLN A 143 -26.19 -8.51 -1.66
C GLN A 143 -26.42 -7.69 -0.39
N ARG A 144 -25.60 -6.65 -0.15
CA ARG A 144 -25.67 -5.81 1.05
C ARG A 144 -26.33 -4.46 0.72
N GLY A 145 -27.54 -4.22 1.23
CA GLY A 145 -28.28 -2.99 1.00
C GLY A 145 -27.51 -1.71 1.42
N SER A 146 -26.75 -1.74 2.53
CA SER A 146 -25.91 -0.61 2.96
C SER A 146 -24.79 -0.30 1.97
N ALA A 147 -24.14 -1.32 1.40
CA ALA A 147 -23.09 -1.13 0.40
C ALA A 147 -23.67 -0.56 -0.91
N LEU A 148 -24.80 -1.10 -1.35
CA LEU A 148 -25.51 -0.59 -2.55
C LEU A 148 -25.95 0.87 -2.37
N SER A 149 -26.42 1.26 -1.18
CA SER A 149 -26.80 2.66 -0.92
C SER A 149 -25.58 3.58 -0.95
N GLY A 150 -24.42 3.15 -0.46
CA GLY A 150 -23.16 3.89 -0.57
C GLY A 150 -22.72 4.10 -2.03
N LEU A 151 -22.79 3.06 -2.86
CA LEU A 151 -22.50 3.15 -4.29
C LEU A 151 -23.49 4.06 -5.04
N ALA A 152 -24.77 3.98 -4.71
CA ALA A 152 -25.78 4.86 -5.29
C ALA A 152 -25.54 6.33 -4.89
N ALA A 153 -25.18 6.59 -3.64
CA ALA A 153 -24.82 7.92 -3.15
C ALA A 153 -23.58 8.47 -3.88
N ALA A 154 -22.52 7.66 -4.01
CA ALA A 154 -21.33 8.06 -4.75
C ALA A 154 -21.65 8.44 -6.20
N ARG A 155 -22.44 7.64 -6.90
CA ARG A 155 -22.89 7.93 -8.28
C ARG A 155 -23.78 9.17 -8.39
N ALA A 156 -24.52 9.51 -7.34
CA ALA A 156 -25.36 10.72 -7.32
C ALA A 156 -24.56 12.00 -7.02
N LEU A 157 -23.45 11.87 -6.26
CA LEU A 157 -22.61 12.98 -5.82
C LEU A 157 -21.54 13.36 -6.85
N TRP A 158 -21.00 12.37 -7.57
CA TRP A 158 -19.89 12.57 -8.50
C TRP A 158 -20.35 12.57 -9.95
N PRO A 159 -19.72 13.36 -10.84
CA PRO A 159 -20.04 13.35 -12.27
C PRO A 159 -19.95 11.94 -12.87
N GLU A 160 -20.77 11.70 -13.91
CA GLU A 160 -20.68 10.47 -14.69
C GLU A 160 -19.27 10.30 -15.27
N GLY A 161 -18.73 9.09 -15.18
CA GLY A 161 -17.34 8.78 -15.58
C GLY A 161 -16.27 9.16 -14.56
N SER A 162 -16.63 9.79 -13.43
CA SER A 162 -15.68 10.07 -12.36
C SER A 162 -15.23 8.77 -11.68
N ARG A 163 -13.91 8.61 -11.50
CA ARG A 163 -13.35 7.48 -10.74
C ARG A 163 -13.86 7.41 -9.31
N SER A 164 -14.16 8.57 -8.70
CA SER A 164 -14.75 8.69 -7.36
C SER A 164 -16.16 8.10 -7.24
N ALA A 165 -16.85 7.89 -8.36
CA ALA A 165 -18.18 7.26 -8.39
C ALA A 165 -18.12 5.73 -8.39
N LEU A 166 -16.93 5.12 -8.45
CA LEU A 166 -16.71 3.69 -8.57
C LEU A 166 -15.99 3.13 -7.33
N PRO A 167 -16.21 1.84 -6.99
CA PRO A 167 -15.46 1.19 -5.92
C PRO A 167 -13.95 1.18 -6.21
N THR A 168 -13.14 1.24 -5.16
CA THR A 168 -11.67 1.15 -5.28
C THR A 168 -11.25 -0.12 -6.01
N ILE A 169 -11.87 -1.25 -5.67
CA ILE A 169 -11.65 -2.57 -6.29
C ILE A 169 -12.14 -2.67 -7.74
N GLY A 170 -12.80 -1.62 -8.28
CA GLY A 170 -13.38 -1.63 -9.61
C GLY A 170 -14.81 -2.15 -9.66
N THR A 171 -15.25 -2.53 -10.86
CA THR A 171 -16.56 -3.12 -11.16
C THR A 171 -16.41 -4.54 -11.69
N LEU A 172 -17.47 -5.35 -11.73
CA LEU A 172 -17.41 -6.68 -12.36
C LEU A 172 -16.88 -6.60 -13.80
N THR A 173 -17.33 -5.60 -14.56
CA THR A 173 -16.93 -5.41 -15.96
C THR A 173 -15.45 -5.03 -16.10
N SER A 174 -14.90 -4.20 -15.20
CA SER A 174 -13.49 -3.83 -15.26
C SER A 174 -12.60 -4.98 -14.75
N VAL A 175 -12.97 -5.64 -13.65
CA VAL A 175 -12.22 -6.77 -13.06
C VAL A 175 -12.09 -7.96 -14.03
N GLU A 176 -13.06 -8.16 -14.93
CA GLU A 176 -12.98 -9.19 -15.98
C GLU A 176 -11.89 -8.92 -17.03
N LYS A 177 -11.42 -7.67 -17.14
CA LYS A 177 -10.41 -7.24 -18.12
C LYS A 177 -9.02 -7.10 -17.52
N LEU A 178 -8.92 -7.13 -16.18
CA LEU A 178 -7.63 -7.01 -15.49
C LEU A 178 -6.82 -8.29 -15.65
N ASP A 179 -5.52 -8.13 -15.88
CA ASP A 179 -4.56 -9.21 -15.99
C ASP A 179 -3.19 -8.81 -15.43
N ALA A 180 -2.24 -9.74 -15.45
CA ALA A 180 -0.90 -9.52 -14.93
C ALA A 180 -0.06 -8.59 -15.82
N GLU A 181 -0.36 -8.47 -17.10
CA GLU A 181 0.34 -7.54 -18.00
C GLU A 181 -0.01 -6.09 -17.65
N ALA A 182 -1.30 -5.78 -17.54
CA ALA A 182 -1.79 -4.46 -17.12
C ALA A 182 -1.28 -4.10 -15.71
N ALA A 183 -1.25 -5.07 -14.77
CA ALA A 183 -0.74 -4.85 -13.42
C ALA A 183 0.76 -4.47 -13.42
N ARG A 184 1.59 -5.17 -14.20
CA ARG A 184 3.02 -4.85 -14.33
C ARG A 184 3.27 -3.53 -15.05
N GLU A 185 2.49 -3.20 -16.06
CA GLU A 185 2.57 -1.90 -16.76
C GLU A 185 2.25 -0.76 -15.79
N PHE A 186 1.18 -0.88 -15.01
CA PHE A 186 0.79 0.11 -14.02
C PHE A 186 1.86 0.26 -12.92
N TRP A 187 2.35 -0.85 -12.37
CA TRP A 187 3.43 -0.84 -11.39
C TRP A 187 4.69 -0.15 -11.93
N THR A 188 5.14 -0.52 -13.13
CA THR A 188 6.33 0.07 -13.75
C THR A 188 6.19 1.59 -13.97
N ALA A 189 4.98 2.04 -14.31
CA ALA A 189 4.73 3.45 -14.60
C ALA A 189 4.59 4.32 -13.34
N HIS A 190 4.09 3.75 -12.22
CA HIS A 190 3.63 4.53 -11.08
C HIS A 190 4.32 4.21 -9.75
N TRP A 191 5.02 3.08 -9.62
CA TRP A 191 5.72 2.74 -8.37
C TRP A 191 7.17 3.21 -8.41
N THR A 192 7.36 4.51 -8.52
CA THR A 192 8.68 5.16 -8.53
C THR A 192 8.97 5.76 -7.17
N LEU A 193 10.23 5.62 -6.71
CA LEU A 193 10.65 6.15 -5.41
C LEU A 193 11.08 7.62 -5.47
N SER A 194 11.36 8.17 -6.67
CA SER A 194 11.89 9.52 -6.83
C SER A 194 10.93 10.64 -6.40
N ASP A 195 9.63 10.38 -6.44
CA ASP A 195 8.59 11.35 -6.04
C ASP A 195 7.73 10.81 -4.88
N ALA A 196 8.24 9.76 -4.20
CA ALA A 196 7.54 9.13 -3.10
C ALA A 196 7.90 9.77 -1.75
N VAL A 197 7.07 9.51 -0.75
CA VAL A 197 7.30 9.92 0.63
C VAL A 197 7.28 8.68 1.51
N LEU A 198 8.39 8.41 2.19
CA LEU A 198 8.50 7.35 3.19
C LEU A 198 8.31 7.94 4.59
N VAL A 199 7.30 7.49 5.29
CA VAL A 199 7.09 7.79 6.70
C VAL A 199 7.63 6.64 7.54
N VAL A 200 8.50 6.95 8.51
CA VAL A 200 9.03 5.96 9.46
C VAL A 200 8.68 6.43 10.87
N ALA A 201 7.82 5.69 11.56
CA ALA A 201 7.33 6.04 12.88
C ALA A 201 7.65 4.97 13.92
N GLY A 202 8.07 5.38 15.13
CA GLY A 202 8.38 4.48 16.24
C GLY A 202 9.45 5.00 17.16
N GLU A 203 9.94 4.15 18.07
CA GLU A 203 11.04 4.51 18.97
C GLU A 203 12.40 4.41 18.28
N GLY A 204 13.21 5.47 18.42
CA GLY A 204 14.59 5.51 17.89
C GLY A 204 14.69 5.70 16.38
N VAL A 205 13.61 6.10 15.72
CA VAL A 205 13.60 6.28 14.26
C VAL A 205 14.53 7.39 13.77
N GLU A 206 14.91 8.31 14.65
CA GLU A 206 15.88 9.37 14.36
C GLU A 206 17.29 8.84 14.01
N ASP A 207 17.67 7.69 14.56
CA ASP A 207 18.99 7.08 14.42
C ASP A 207 19.04 5.89 13.43
N LEU A 208 17.89 5.51 12.81
CA LEU A 208 17.83 4.37 11.90
C LEU A 208 18.58 4.66 10.59
N ASP A 209 19.32 3.65 10.12
CA ASP A 209 19.94 3.68 8.79
C ASP A 209 18.91 3.35 7.71
N LEU A 210 18.70 4.30 6.80
CA LEU A 210 17.78 4.16 5.66
C LEU A 210 18.52 4.07 4.32
N SER A 211 19.83 3.83 4.33
CA SER A 211 20.66 3.72 3.11
C SER A 211 20.21 2.60 2.17
N VAL A 212 19.50 1.59 2.68
CA VAL A 212 18.91 0.52 1.87
C VAL A 212 17.93 1.07 0.82
N PHE A 213 17.27 2.19 1.08
CA PHE A 213 16.36 2.86 0.12
C PHE A 213 17.10 3.66 -0.95
N GLU A 214 18.42 3.83 -0.85
CA GLU A 214 19.25 4.53 -1.82
C GLU A 214 19.90 3.61 -2.88
N GLN A 215 19.77 2.30 -2.71
CA GLN A 215 20.41 1.29 -3.58
C GLN A 215 19.69 1.13 -4.92
#